data_430cf4642629a9e78cca565664160eed
#
_entry.id   430cf4642629a9e78cca565664160eed
#
_cell.length_a   1.000
_cell.length_b   1.000
_cell.length_c   1.000
_cell.angle_alpha   90.00
_cell.angle_beta   90.00
_cell.angle_gamma   90.00
#
_symmetry.space_group_name_H-M   'P 1'
#
loop_
_entity.id
_entity.type
_entity.pdbx_description
1 polymer ?
#
loop_
_entity_poly.entity_id
_entity_poly.type
_entity_poly.pdbx_seq_one_letter_code
_entity_poly.pdbx_strand_id
1 'polypeptide(L)'
;GKLAGMTGTADTEAYEFQQIYNLEVVVIPTHRDMVRKDMGDQVYRTAREKHAAVIADIRDCHKRGQPALVGTTSIEASEMLAKLLTAEKIPHQVLNAKHHEREASIVAEAGRPGGVTIATNMAGRGTDIVLGGNLEMELAAASENEAQHSQIRAEWQKRHDQVIAAGGLHVIGTERHESRRIDNQLRGRSGRQGDPGSSRFYLSFEDNLLRI
;
A
#
# COMPACT_ATOMS: atom_id res chain seq x y z
N GLY A 1 -25.77 22.02 -15.28
CA GLY A 1 -25.56 21.14 -14.11
C GLY A 1 -24.38 21.63 -13.28
N LYS A 2 -24.20 21.09 -12.08
CA LYS A 2 -23.03 21.36 -11.24
C LYS A 2 -22.06 20.18 -11.34
N LEU A 3 -20.77 20.45 -11.50
CA LEU A 3 -19.70 19.46 -11.45
C LEU A 3 -18.89 19.68 -10.19
N ALA A 4 -18.74 18.65 -9.36
CA ALA A 4 -17.92 18.67 -8.15
C ALA A 4 -17.43 17.25 -7.82
N GLY A 5 -16.37 17.14 -7.04
CA GLY A 5 -15.81 15.86 -6.60
C GLY A 5 -14.94 16.03 -5.37
N MET A 6 -14.59 14.90 -4.75
CA MET A 6 -13.65 14.87 -3.63
C MET A 6 -12.62 13.76 -3.86
N THR A 7 -11.35 14.08 -3.63
CA THR A 7 -10.23 13.13 -3.70
C THR A 7 -9.07 13.63 -2.87
N GLY A 8 -8.26 12.73 -2.33
CA GLY A 8 -7.04 13.08 -1.59
C GLY A 8 -5.87 13.53 -2.46
N THR A 9 -6.01 13.59 -3.79
CA THR A 9 -4.91 13.84 -4.73
C THR A 9 -5.23 14.89 -5.81
N ALA A 10 -6.26 15.72 -5.62
CA ALA A 10 -6.62 16.75 -6.61
C ALA A 10 -5.61 17.91 -6.67
N ASP A 11 -4.92 18.20 -5.58
CA ASP A 11 -4.01 19.35 -5.48
C ASP A 11 -2.90 19.32 -6.52
N THR A 12 -2.35 18.14 -6.83
CA THR A 12 -1.33 17.97 -7.88
C THR A 12 -1.80 18.31 -9.28
N GLU A 13 -3.11 18.29 -9.51
CA GLU A 13 -3.77 18.53 -10.80
C GLU A 13 -4.63 19.82 -10.78
N ALA A 14 -4.44 20.67 -9.78
CA ALA A 14 -5.26 21.88 -9.58
C ALA A 14 -5.29 22.80 -10.81
N TYR A 15 -4.15 22.94 -11.47
CA TYR A 15 -4.04 23.74 -12.70
C TYR A 15 -4.89 23.16 -13.85
N GLU A 16 -4.86 21.84 -14.02
CA GLU A 16 -5.65 21.13 -15.04
C GLU A 16 -7.15 21.27 -14.78
N PHE A 17 -7.58 21.11 -13.52
CA PHE A 17 -8.98 21.34 -13.13
C PHE A 17 -9.44 22.75 -13.43
N GLN A 18 -8.60 23.74 -13.18
CA GLN A 18 -8.93 25.13 -13.48
C GLN A 18 -9.02 25.39 -14.99
N GLN A 19 -8.05 24.89 -15.77
CA GLN A 19 -7.97 25.18 -17.21
C GLN A 19 -9.07 24.46 -18.02
N ILE A 20 -9.38 23.22 -17.69
CA ILE A 20 -10.29 22.37 -18.50
C ILE A 20 -11.75 22.56 -18.03
N TYR A 21 -11.97 22.59 -16.71
CA TYR A 21 -13.32 22.54 -16.13
C TYR A 21 -13.72 23.81 -15.40
N ASN A 22 -12.82 24.79 -15.30
CA ASN A 22 -13.00 25.99 -14.50
C ASN A 22 -13.40 25.69 -13.05
N LEU A 23 -12.78 24.64 -12.48
CA LEU A 23 -12.98 24.22 -11.10
C LEU A 23 -11.81 24.64 -10.24
N GLU A 24 -12.12 25.18 -9.07
CA GLU A 24 -11.13 25.45 -8.03
C GLU A 24 -10.93 24.22 -7.16
N VAL A 25 -9.66 23.92 -6.83
CA VAL A 25 -9.29 22.88 -5.88
C VAL A 25 -9.11 23.51 -4.50
N VAL A 26 -9.93 23.08 -3.55
CA VAL A 26 -9.85 23.51 -2.14
C VAL A 26 -9.25 22.39 -1.32
N VAL A 27 -8.08 22.65 -0.71
CA VAL A 27 -7.41 21.69 0.18
C VAL A 27 -8.02 21.80 1.58
N ILE A 28 -8.66 20.72 2.02
CA ILE A 28 -9.23 20.61 3.37
C ILE A 28 -8.19 19.92 4.27
N PRO A 29 -7.75 20.53 5.37
CA PRO A 29 -6.83 19.93 6.31
C PRO A 29 -7.36 18.59 6.86
N THR A 30 -6.47 17.64 7.10
CA THR A 30 -6.83 16.35 7.69
C THR A 30 -7.25 16.54 9.15
N HIS A 31 -8.17 15.69 9.64
CA HIS A 31 -8.63 15.71 11.04
C HIS A 31 -7.49 15.38 12.03
N ARG A 32 -6.59 14.48 11.63
CA ARG A 32 -5.39 14.11 12.41
C ARG A 32 -4.15 14.39 11.58
N ASP A 33 -3.07 14.75 12.25
CA ASP A 33 -1.80 14.98 11.58
C ASP A 33 -1.29 13.69 10.92
N MET A 34 -0.75 13.84 9.71
CA MET A 34 -0.09 12.75 9.01
C MET A 34 1.30 12.54 9.58
N VAL A 35 1.51 11.40 10.23
CA VAL A 35 2.79 11.01 10.85
C VAL A 35 3.59 10.02 10.00
N ARG A 36 3.09 9.63 8.83
CA ARG A 36 3.79 8.77 7.88
C ARG A 36 5.12 9.38 7.47
N LYS A 37 6.17 8.54 7.41
CA LYS A 37 7.52 8.92 6.98
C LYS A 37 7.71 8.60 5.50
N ASP A 38 7.67 9.60 4.63
CA ASP A 38 7.98 9.45 3.22
C ASP A 38 9.50 9.58 3.03
N MET A 39 10.18 8.43 2.82
CA MET A 39 11.63 8.36 2.69
C MET A 39 12.06 8.75 1.27
N GLY A 40 13.30 9.23 1.14
CA GLY A 40 13.88 9.56 -0.16
C GLY A 40 13.99 8.35 -1.09
N ASP A 41 13.87 8.61 -2.40
CA ASP A 41 14.01 7.59 -3.43
C ASP A 41 15.40 6.96 -3.41
N GLN A 42 15.46 5.66 -3.69
CA GLN A 42 16.70 4.92 -3.87
C GLN A 42 16.89 4.67 -5.37
N VAL A 43 18.02 5.11 -5.93
CA VAL A 43 18.30 5.02 -7.37
C VAL A 43 19.46 4.08 -7.62
N TYR A 44 19.26 3.12 -8.52
CA TYR A 44 20.23 2.09 -8.90
C TYR A 44 20.56 2.17 -10.38
N ARG A 45 21.71 1.61 -10.76
CA ARG A 45 22.13 1.56 -12.17
C ARG A 45 21.25 0.61 -12.97
N THR A 46 20.97 -0.56 -12.40
CA THR A 46 20.28 -1.66 -13.07
C THR A 46 18.99 -2.06 -12.34
N ALA A 47 18.05 -2.62 -13.08
CA ALA A 47 16.85 -3.21 -12.52
C ALA A 47 17.16 -4.37 -11.55
N ARG A 48 18.22 -5.13 -11.83
CA ARG A 48 18.67 -6.21 -10.96
C ARG A 48 19.07 -5.72 -9.56
N GLU A 49 19.86 -4.66 -9.49
CA GLU A 49 20.28 -4.03 -8.22
C GLU A 49 19.07 -3.47 -7.48
N LYS A 50 18.16 -2.78 -8.21
CA LYS A 50 16.91 -2.28 -7.65
C LYS A 50 16.07 -3.41 -7.02
N HIS A 51 15.84 -4.50 -7.75
CA HIS A 51 15.04 -5.63 -7.24
C HIS A 51 15.70 -6.28 -6.02
N ALA A 52 17.03 -6.41 -5.99
CA ALA A 52 17.74 -6.91 -4.83
C ALA A 52 17.50 -6.03 -3.59
N ALA A 53 17.52 -4.71 -3.76
CA ALA A 53 17.25 -3.75 -2.68
C ALA A 53 15.78 -3.79 -2.22
N VAL A 54 14.83 -3.89 -3.14
CA VAL A 54 13.39 -4.07 -2.82
C VAL A 54 13.18 -5.35 -2.00
N ILE A 55 13.77 -6.47 -2.41
CA ILE A 55 13.65 -7.75 -1.68
C ILE A 55 14.28 -7.65 -0.29
N ALA A 56 15.40 -6.95 -0.16
CA ALA A 56 16.04 -6.74 1.15
C ALA A 56 15.14 -5.94 2.10
N ASP A 57 14.49 -4.89 1.62
CA ASP A 57 13.53 -4.08 2.39
C ASP A 57 12.29 -4.90 2.79
N ILE A 58 11.69 -5.65 1.85
CA ILE A 58 10.58 -6.56 2.13
C ILE A 58 10.94 -7.59 3.20
N ARG A 59 12.13 -8.18 3.09
CA ARG A 59 12.62 -9.17 4.06
C ARG A 59 12.79 -8.57 5.45
N ASP A 60 13.32 -7.36 5.54
CA ASP A 60 13.47 -6.64 6.79
C ASP A 60 12.11 -6.33 7.43
N CYS A 61 11.17 -5.80 6.68
CA CYS A 61 9.79 -5.57 7.13
C CYS A 61 9.14 -6.85 7.65
N HIS A 62 9.21 -7.93 6.87
CA HIS A 62 8.66 -9.23 7.26
C HIS A 62 9.24 -9.74 8.57
N LYS A 63 10.55 -9.67 8.74
CA LYS A 63 11.24 -10.10 9.98
C LYS A 63 10.86 -9.27 11.18
N ARG A 64 10.64 -7.97 11.02
CA ARG A 64 10.25 -7.05 12.11
C ARG A 64 8.74 -7.10 12.42
N GLY A 65 7.96 -7.88 11.68
CA GLY A 65 6.51 -7.91 11.83
C GLY A 65 5.81 -6.67 11.25
N GLN A 66 6.49 -5.88 10.41
CA GLN A 66 5.89 -4.74 9.73
C GLN A 66 5.24 -5.19 8.42
N PRO A 67 3.95 -4.93 8.17
CA PRO A 67 3.33 -5.24 6.89
C PRO A 67 3.88 -4.34 5.79
N ALA A 68 4.10 -4.92 4.61
CA ALA A 68 4.59 -4.23 3.43
C ALA A 68 3.60 -4.33 2.26
N LEU A 69 3.27 -3.19 1.66
CA LEU A 69 2.53 -3.11 0.42
C LEU A 69 3.49 -2.69 -0.69
N VAL A 70 3.68 -3.56 -1.67
CA VAL A 70 4.60 -3.33 -2.78
C VAL A 70 3.81 -2.97 -4.04
N GLY A 71 3.92 -1.72 -4.47
CA GLY A 71 3.28 -1.21 -5.68
C GLY A 71 4.13 -1.46 -6.92
N THR A 72 3.52 -2.07 -7.94
CA THR A 72 4.12 -2.29 -9.26
C THR A 72 3.33 -1.57 -10.34
N THR A 73 3.98 -1.29 -11.47
CA THR A 73 3.38 -0.53 -12.58
C THR A 73 2.64 -1.41 -13.59
N SER A 74 2.89 -2.73 -13.56
CA SER A 74 2.24 -3.68 -14.46
C SER A 74 2.01 -5.05 -13.81
N ILE A 75 1.16 -5.86 -14.45
CA ILE A 75 0.92 -7.25 -14.03
C ILE A 75 2.19 -8.07 -14.15
N GLU A 76 2.94 -7.89 -15.25
CA GLU A 76 4.19 -8.59 -15.51
C GLU A 76 5.23 -8.28 -14.44
N ALA A 77 5.34 -7.01 -14.04
CA ALA A 77 6.25 -6.61 -12.96
C ALA A 77 5.85 -7.24 -11.62
N SER A 78 4.54 -7.34 -11.33
CA SER A 78 4.05 -8.00 -10.11
C SER A 78 4.35 -9.51 -10.11
N GLU A 79 4.14 -10.19 -11.24
CA GLU A 79 4.41 -11.62 -11.40
C GLU A 79 5.92 -11.92 -11.31
N MET A 80 6.76 -11.07 -11.90
CA MET A 80 8.21 -11.20 -11.79
C MET A 80 8.68 -11.06 -10.33
N LEU A 81 8.21 -10.02 -9.64
CA LEU A 81 8.57 -9.81 -8.24
C LEU A 81 8.08 -10.97 -7.35
N ALA A 82 6.88 -11.49 -7.61
CA ALA A 82 6.35 -12.66 -6.90
C ALA A 82 7.24 -13.90 -7.07
N LYS A 83 7.75 -14.15 -8.28
CA LYS A 83 8.72 -15.24 -8.53
C LYS A 83 10.00 -15.06 -7.74
N LEU A 84 10.53 -13.84 -7.67
CA LEU A 84 11.72 -13.53 -6.88
C LEU A 84 11.48 -13.75 -5.39
N LEU A 85 10.34 -13.31 -4.84
CA LEU A 85 10.00 -13.53 -3.43
C LEU A 85 9.79 -15.01 -3.12
N THR A 86 9.22 -15.78 -4.04
CA THR A 86 9.09 -17.23 -3.91
C THR A 86 10.46 -17.92 -3.85
N ALA A 87 11.39 -17.54 -4.73
CA ALA A 87 12.76 -18.06 -4.72
C ALA A 87 13.48 -17.74 -3.40
N GLU A 88 13.22 -16.58 -2.81
CA GLU A 88 13.76 -16.16 -1.52
C GLU A 88 12.97 -16.68 -0.30
N LYS A 89 11.95 -17.52 -0.53
CA LYS A 89 11.08 -18.11 0.50
C LYS A 89 10.39 -17.07 1.40
N ILE A 90 10.04 -15.92 0.84
CA ILE A 90 9.28 -14.87 1.54
C ILE A 90 7.79 -15.07 1.21
N PRO A 91 6.93 -15.39 2.20
CA PRO A 91 5.49 -15.51 2.00
C PRO A 91 4.90 -14.17 1.52
N HIS A 92 4.05 -14.22 0.51
CA HIS A 92 3.42 -13.03 -0.06
C HIS A 92 2.08 -13.35 -0.72
N GLN A 93 1.28 -12.32 -0.94
CA GLN A 93 0.06 -12.36 -1.74
C GLN A 93 0.20 -11.40 -2.92
N VAL A 94 -0.44 -11.74 -4.06
CA VAL A 94 -0.46 -10.88 -5.25
C VAL A 94 -1.88 -10.41 -5.51
N LEU A 95 -2.04 -9.10 -5.53
CA LEU A 95 -3.28 -8.41 -5.78
C LEU A 95 -3.22 -7.76 -7.17
N ASN A 96 -3.90 -8.35 -8.14
CA ASN A 96 -3.98 -7.84 -9.50
C ASN A 96 -5.36 -8.08 -10.11
N ALA A 97 -5.65 -7.45 -11.25
CA ALA A 97 -6.94 -7.52 -11.93
C ALA A 97 -7.37 -8.92 -12.39
N LYS A 98 -6.49 -9.93 -12.32
CA LYS A 98 -6.82 -11.32 -12.71
C LYS A 98 -7.61 -12.08 -11.64
N HIS A 99 -7.67 -11.58 -10.40
CA HIS A 99 -8.20 -12.32 -9.25
C HIS A 99 -9.20 -11.51 -8.42
N HIS A 100 -10.18 -10.89 -9.05
CA HIS A 100 -11.18 -10.04 -8.39
C HIS A 100 -11.90 -10.72 -7.21
N GLU A 101 -12.22 -12.02 -7.35
CA GLU A 101 -12.95 -12.77 -6.31
C GLU A 101 -12.14 -12.89 -5.00
N ARG A 102 -10.81 -12.85 -5.08
CA ARG A 102 -9.92 -12.95 -3.93
C ARG A 102 -9.42 -11.60 -3.43
N GLU A 103 -9.74 -10.52 -4.13
CA GLU A 103 -9.24 -9.19 -3.82
C GLU A 103 -9.58 -8.77 -2.39
N ALA A 104 -10.82 -8.89 -2.00
CA ALA A 104 -11.29 -8.52 -0.66
C ALA A 104 -10.57 -9.31 0.45
N SER A 105 -10.36 -10.61 0.26
CA SER A 105 -9.66 -11.44 1.24
C SER A 105 -8.18 -11.11 1.34
N ILE A 106 -7.51 -10.81 0.21
CA ILE A 106 -6.10 -10.41 0.19
C ILE A 106 -5.92 -9.06 0.91
N VAL A 107 -6.79 -8.08 0.62
CA VAL A 107 -6.74 -6.77 1.28
C VAL A 107 -7.01 -6.88 2.78
N ALA A 108 -7.95 -7.75 3.19
CA ALA A 108 -8.28 -8.00 4.60
C ALA A 108 -7.06 -8.51 5.40
N GLU A 109 -6.18 -9.29 4.76
CA GLU A 109 -4.99 -9.86 5.37
C GLU A 109 -3.74 -8.95 5.25
N ALA A 110 -3.76 -7.98 4.34
CA ALA A 110 -2.58 -7.17 3.99
C ALA A 110 -2.00 -6.36 5.16
N GLY A 111 -2.82 -6.00 6.14
CA GLY A 111 -2.39 -5.27 7.35
C GLY A 111 -1.90 -6.15 8.50
N ARG A 112 -1.86 -7.47 8.36
CA ARG A 112 -1.38 -8.37 9.41
C ARG A 112 0.14 -8.24 9.64
N PRO A 113 0.63 -8.56 10.84
CA PRO A 113 2.05 -8.51 11.16
C PRO A 113 2.90 -9.28 10.16
N GLY A 114 3.89 -8.61 9.56
CA GLY A 114 4.80 -9.19 8.58
C GLY A 114 4.16 -9.60 7.25
N GLY A 115 2.91 -9.21 7.00
CA GLY A 115 2.23 -9.46 5.72
C GLY A 115 2.97 -8.77 4.56
N VAL A 116 3.09 -9.47 3.43
CA VAL A 116 3.68 -8.92 2.20
C VAL A 116 2.64 -9.03 1.08
N THR A 117 2.23 -7.89 0.54
CA THR A 117 1.26 -7.82 -0.54
C THR A 117 1.84 -7.07 -1.71
N ILE A 118 1.88 -7.70 -2.89
CA ILE A 118 2.25 -7.06 -4.14
C ILE A 118 0.95 -6.62 -4.82
N ALA A 119 0.83 -5.33 -5.15
CA ALA A 119 -0.35 -4.80 -5.81
C ALA A 119 0.03 -4.06 -7.08
N THR A 120 -0.65 -4.33 -8.19
CA THR A 120 -0.62 -3.44 -9.34
C THR A 120 -1.34 -2.14 -9.01
N ASN A 121 -0.97 -1.06 -9.68
CA ASN A 121 -1.35 0.31 -9.39
C ASN A 121 -2.82 0.55 -9.03
N MET A 122 -3.75 -0.13 -9.70
CA MET A 122 -5.20 0.07 -9.51
C MET A 122 -5.86 -1.01 -8.64
N ALA A 123 -5.14 -2.07 -8.27
CA ALA A 123 -5.69 -3.16 -7.49
C ALA A 123 -5.93 -2.74 -6.02
N GLY A 124 -7.07 -3.15 -5.47
CA GLY A 124 -7.46 -2.82 -4.10
C GLY A 124 -7.80 -1.34 -3.87
N ARG A 125 -7.95 -0.53 -4.92
CA ARG A 125 -8.34 0.87 -4.79
C ARG A 125 -9.75 0.99 -4.18
N GLY A 126 -9.89 1.92 -3.22
CA GLY A 126 -11.17 2.14 -2.53
C GLY A 126 -11.39 1.25 -1.32
N THR A 127 -10.53 0.25 -1.08
CA THR A 127 -10.58 -0.60 0.11
C THR A 127 -9.44 -0.25 1.05
N ASP A 128 -9.75 -0.11 2.33
CA ASP A 128 -8.78 0.21 3.37
C ASP A 128 -7.97 -1.02 3.77
N ILE A 129 -6.68 -0.82 4.03
CA ILE A 129 -5.82 -1.83 4.68
C ILE A 129 -5.84 -1.56 6.17
N VAL A 130 -6.54 -2.40 6.91
CA VAL A 130 -6.68 -2.27 8.36
C VAL A 130 -5.46 -2.88 9.04
N LEU A 131 -4.76 -2.09 9.86
CA LEU A 131 -3.60 -2.57 10.61
C LEU A 131 -4.01 -3.63 11.63
N GLY A 132 -3.37 -4.80 11.56
CA GLY A 132 -3.74 -5.98 12.35
C GLY A 132 -4.66 -6.97 11.63
N GLY A 133 -5.14 -6.62 10.43
CA GLY A 133 -6.13 -7.38 9.66
C GLY A 133 -7.55 -6.84 9.80
N ASN A 134 -8.48 -7.30 8.98
CA ASN A 134 -9.87 -6.84 8.98
C ASN A 134 -10.70 -7.57 10.05
N LEU A 135 -10.87 -6.92 11.21
CA LEU A 135 -11.63 -7.46 12.35
C LEU A 135 -13.09 -7.78 12.00
N GLU A 136 -13.74 -6.94 11.21
CA GLU A 136 -15.15 -7.14 10.84
C GLU A 136 -15.35 -8.42 10.03
N MET A 137 -14.44 -8.70 9.08
CA MET A 137 -14.47 -9.94 8.31
C MET A 137 -14.18 -11.17 9.17
N GLU A 138 -13.27 -11.08 10.15
CA GLU A 138 -12.99 -12.17 11.09
C GLU A 138 -14.20 -12.47 11.97
N LEU A 139 -14.87 -11.43 12.47
CA LEU A 139 -16.09 -11.59 13.27
C LEU A 139 -17.26 -12.14 12.45
N ALA A 140 -17.41 -11.68 11.19
CA ALA A 140 -18.46 -12.17 10.30
C ALA A 140 -18.27 -13.64 9.88
N ALA A 141 -17.04 -14.12 9.84
CA ALA A 141 -16.71 -15.51 9.53
C ALA A 141 -16.85 -16.45 10.75
N ALA A 142 -16.91 -15.91 11.96
CA ALA A 142 -17.07 -16.67 13.18
C ALA A 142 -18.55 -16.97 13.46
N SER A 143 -18.82 -18.03 14.25
CA SER A 143 -20.17 -18.29 14.75
C SER A 143 -20.63 -17.15 15.67
N GLU A 144 -21.96 -16.95 15.84
CA GLU A 144 -22.55 -15.95 16.74
C GLU A 144 -22.34 -16.30 18.24
N ASN A 145 -21.10 -16.60 18.61
CA ASN A 145 -20.72 -16.92 19.98
C ASN A 145 -19.93 -15.74 20.58
N GLU A 146 -20.48 -15.10 21.59
CA GLU A 146 -19.91 -13.91 22.21
C GLU A 146 -18.51 -14.15 22.82
N ALA A 147 -18.28 -15.33 23.38
CA ALA A 147 -16.97 -15.72 23.91
C ALA A 147 -15.93 -15.82 22.79
N GLN A 148 -16.29 -16.38 21.64
CA GLN A 148 -15.42 -16.45 20.45
C GLN A 148 -15.14 -15.06 19.88
N HIS A 149 -16.15 -14.20 19.79
CA HIS A 149 -15.99 -12.81 19.36
C HIS A 149 -15.06 -12.02 20.29
N SER A 150 -15.16 -12.22 21.59
CA SER A 150 -14.27 -11.60 22.57
C SER A 150 -12.81 -12.04 22.38
N GLN A 151 -12.58 -13.32 22.13
CA GLN A 151 -11.25 -13.86 21.84
C GLN A 151 -10.68 -13.28 20.54
N ILE A 152 -11.47 -13.24 19.45
CA ILE A 152 -11.05 -12.67 18.17
C ILE A 152 -10.65 -11.20 18.34
N ARG A 153 -11.44 -10.40 19.06
CA ARG A 153 -11.10 -8.99 19.34
C ARG A 153 -9.80 -8.86 20.12
N ALA A 154 -9.57 -9.70 21.13
CA ALA A 154 -8.36 -9.68 21.93
C ALA A 154 -7.11 -10.06 21.10
N GLU A 155 -7.22 -11.06 20.24
CA GLU A 155 -6.14 -11.47 19.35
C GLU A 155 -5.86 -10.42 18.27
N TRP A 156 -6.92 -9.82 17.70
CA TRP A 156 -6.79 -8.73 16.75
C TRP A 156 -6.09 -7.53 17.39
N GLN A 157 -6.47 -7.14 18.61
CA GLN A 157 -5.84 -6.02 19.32
C GLN A 157 -4.33 -6.24 19.48
N LYS A 158 -3.91 -7.44 19.84
CA LYS A 158 -2.48 -7.79 19.92
C LYS A 158 -1.75 -7.61 18.60
N ARG A 159 -2.36 -8.09 17.49
CA ARG A 159 -1.78 -7.92 16.15
C ARG A 159 -1.71 -6.44 15.75
N HIS A 160 -2.78 -5.69 16.03
CA HIS A 160 -2.83 -4.25 15.76
C HIS A 160 -1.73 -3.51 16.50
N ASP A 161 -1.59 -3.73 17.79
CA ASP A 161 -0.55 -3.10 18.62
C ASP A 161 0.86 -3.48 18.15
N GLN A 162 1.07 -4.72 17.74
CA GLN A 162 2.32 -5.20 17.15
C GLN A 162 2.67 -4.44 15.87
N VAL A 163 1.70 -4.25 14.97
CA VAL A 163 1.89 -3.54 13.70
C VAL A 163 2.17 -2.06 13.95
N ILE A 164 1.45 -1.43 14.88
CA ILE A 164 1.69 -0.04 15.28
C ILE A 164 3.13 0.12 15.81
N ALA A 165 3.56 -0.78 16.71
CA ALA A 165 4.92 -0.77 17.27
C ALA A 165 6.00 -1.02 16.22
N ALA A 166 5.70 -1.81 15.18
CA ALA A 166 6.60 -2.05 14.05
C ALA A 166 6.69 -0.86 13.06
N GLY A 167 5.87 0.17 13.22
CA GLY A 167 5.88 1.39 12.39
C GLY A 167 4.72 1.49 11.39
N GLY A 168 3.67 0.68 11.53
CA GLY A 168 2.51 0.67 10.65
C GLY A 168 2.80 0.07 9.28
N LEU A 169 1.98 0.40 8.27
CA LEU A 169 2.15 -0.12 6.91
C LEU A 169 3.34 0.57 6.21
N HIS A 170 4.27 -0.23 5.69
CA HIS A 170 5.34 0.23 4.81
C HIS A 170 4.94 0.09 3.34
N VAL A 171 4.99 1.18 2.58
CA VAL A 171 4.69 1.20 1.14
C VAL A 171 6.00 1.25 0.35
N ILE A 172 6.17 0.28 -0.54
CA ILE A 172 7.32 0.21 -1.45
C ILE A 172 6.82 0.44 -2.87
N GLY A 173 7.31 1.50 -3.53
CA GLY A 173 7.11 1.70 -4.97
C GLY A 173 8.29 1.13 -5.75
N THR A 174 8.03 0.25 -6.71
CA THR A 174 9.10 -0.37 -7.53
C THR A 174 9.50 0.47 -8.74
N GLU A 175 8.73 1.50 -9.03
CA GLU A 175 8.97 2.52 -10.07
C GLU A 175 8.17 3.78 -9.72
N ARG A 176 8.53 4.92 -10.30
CA ARG A 176 7.69 6.10 -10.33
C ARG A 176 6.68 6.00 -11.47
N HIS A 177 5.51 6.59 -11.28
CA HIS A 177 4.52 6.76 -12.33
C HIS A 177 4.71 8.08 -13.05
N GLU A 178 4.19 8.21 -14.26
CA GLU A 178 4.21 9.46 -15.03
C GLU A 178 3.48 10.59 -14.29
N SER A 179 2.41 10.26 -13.58
CA SER A 179 1.67 11.21 -12.74
C SER A 179 2.04 11.07 -11.27
N ARG A 180 2.48 12.18 -10.66
CA ARG A 180 2.72 12.27 -9.21
C ARG A 180 1.47 11.92 -8.41
N ARG A 181 0.29 12.18 -8.96
CA ARG A 181 -0.99 11.83 -8.35
C ARG A 181 -1.09 10.33 -8.04
N ILE A 182 -0.61 9.48 -8.97
CA ILE A 182 -0.63 8.03 -8.80
C ILE A 182 0.36 7.59 -7.71
N ASP A 183 1.55 8.18 -7.66
CA ASP A 183 2.51 7.94 -6.58
C ASP A 183 1.92 8.31 -5.22
N ASN A 184 1.22 9.45 -5.14
CA ASN A 184 0.56 9.89 -3.92
C ASN A 184 -0.62 8.98 -3.52
N GLN A 185 -1.36 8.42 -4.48
CA GLN A 185 -2.39 7.41 -4.20
C GLN A 185 -1.79 6.14 -3.61
N LEU A 186 -0.63 5.70 -4.10
CA LEU A 186 0.07 4.56 -3.54
C LEU A 186 0.54 4.85 -2.10
N ARG A 187 1.24 5.97 -1.88
CA ARG A 187 1.65 6.40 -0.52
C ARG A 187 0.47 6.53 0.43
N GLY A 188 -0.64 7.07 -0.06
CA GLY A 188 -1.87 7.28 0.71
C GLY A 188 -2.58 6.02 1.18
N ARG A 189 -2.09 4.83 0.82
CA ARG A 189 -2.54 3.56 1.41
C ARG A 189 -2.02 3.38 2.85
N SER A 190 -0.98 4.11 3.24
CA SER A 190 -0.36 4.10 4.56
C SER A 190 -0.55 5.44 5.28
N GLY A 191 -0.47 5.42 6.59
CA GLY A 191 -0.54 6.64 7.43
C GLY A 191 -1.92 7.26 7.49
N ARG A 192 -2.97 6.46 7.39
CA ARG A 192 -4.36 6.92 7.48
C ARG A 192 -4.78 7.14 8.92
N GLN A 193 -5.67 8.10 9.13
CA GLN A 193 -6.26 8.41 10.45
C GLN A 193 -5.25 8.68 11.57
N GLY A 194 -4.05 9.18 11.19
CA GLY A 194 -2.97 9.45 12.14
C GLY A 194 -2.16 8.23 12.55
N ASP A 195 -2.36 7.08 11.90
CA ASP A 195 -1.55 5.88 12.13
C ASP A 195 -0.12 6.08 11.65
N PRO A 196 0.86 5.43 12.29
CA PRO A 196 2.23 5.39 11.77
C PRO A 196 2.25 4.68 10.41
N GLY A 197 3.26 4.99 9.64
CA GLY A 197 3.48 4.38 8.34
C GLY A 197 4.76 4.91 7.72
N SER A 198 5.13 4.32 6.59
CA SER A 198 6.28 4.78 5.82
C SER A 198 6.13 4.46 4.34
N SER A 199 6.87 5.18 3.51
CA SER A 199 6.96 4.89 2.08
C SER A 199 8.36 5.09 1.55
N ARG A 200 8.73 4.32 0.53
CA ARG A 200 9.96 4.47 -0.24
C ARG A 200 9.77 4.01 -1.67
N PHE A 201 10.35 4.76 -2.61
CA PHE A 201 10.42 4.37 -4.01
C PHE A 201 11.82 3.91 -4.37
N TYR A 202 11.89 2.84 -5.17
CA TYR A 202 13.10 2.26 -5.72
C TYR A 202 13.10 2.42 -7.22
N LEU A 203 14.16 3.04 -7.76
CA LEU A 203 14.27 3.40 -9.16
C LEU A 203 15.54 2.79 -9.76
N SER A 204 15.54 2.56 -11.07
CA SER A 204 16.75 2.26 -11.83
C SER A 204 16.78 3.05 -13.12
N PHE A 205 17.98 3.28 -13.68
CA PHE A 205 18.13 3.90 -14.99
C PHE A 205 17.59 3.02 -16.13
N GLU A 206 17.24 1.78 -15.84
CA GLU A 206 16.58 0.87 -16.78
C GLU A 206 15.06 0.96 -16.73
N ASP A 207 14.46 1.72 -15.79
CA ASP A 207 13.02 1.93 -15.70
C ASP A 207 12.52 2.76 -16.89
N ASN A 208 11.33 2.48 -17.38
CA ASN A 208 10.78 3.12 -18.56
C ASN A 208 10.72 4.65 -18.44
N LEU A 209 10.40 5.18 -17.27
CA LEU A 209 10.31 6.61 -17.02
C LEU A 209 11.68 7.30 -17.04
N LEU A 210 12.77 6.60 -16.74
CA LEU A 210 14.13 7.14 -16.69
C LEU A 210 14.95 6.82 -17.95
N ARG A 211 14.42 5.99 -18.86
CA ARG A 211 15.01 5.79 -20.18
C ARG A 211 14.71 7.00 -21.07
N ILE A 212 15.73 7.78 -21.35
CA ILE A 212 15.71 8.89 -22.32
C ILE A 212 16.32 8.41 -23.62
#